data_a8188a1ed803331fa575b9d758b2445e
#
_entry.id   a8188a1ed803331fa575b9d758b2445e
#
_cell.length_a   1.000
_cell.length_b   1.000
_cell.length_c   1.000
_cell.angle_alpha   90.00
_cell.angle_beta   90.00
_cell.angle_gamma   90.00
#
_symmetry.space_group_name_H-M   'P 1'
#
loop_
_entity.id
_entity.type
_entity.pdbx_description
1 polymer ?
#
loop_
_entity_poly.entity_id
_entity_poly.type
_entity_poly.pdbx_seq_one_letter_code
_entity_poly.pdbx_strand_id
1 'polypeptide(L)'
;RLPLNIGEFARVLGGGIVPGSIVLVGGDPGIGKSTLMLQVAMELARGGTVLYVSGEESERQIKMRALRLLRQNGGDTGAEAMPEGLLLVTETSLSVILEHISAVNPMLLVLDSIQTTYLPELESSAGSVTQVRECASRLRELAKSSGMAAFLIGHVTKEGAIAGPRVLEHIVDT
;
A
#
# COMPACT_ATOMS: atom_id res chain seq x y z
N ARG A 1 -3.29 -11.63 14.06
CA ARG A 1 -3.75 -10.47 13.28
C ARG A 1 -3.15 -9.21 13.86
N LEU A 2 -2.78 -8.27 13.00
CA LEU A 2 -2.38 -6.92 13.40
C LEU A 2 -3.66 -6.12 13.71
N PRO A 3 -3.86 -5.64 14.93
CA PRO A 3 -5.08 -4.92 15.30
C PRO A 3 -5.15 -3.57 14.59
N LEU A 4 -6.35 -3.14 14.22
CA LEU A 4 -6.65 -1.85 13.62
C LEU A 4 -7.78 -1.17 14.38
N ASN A 5 -7.61 0.13 14.69
CA ASN A 5 -8.62 0.94 15.37
C ASN A 5 -9.53 1.70 14.40
N ILE A 6 -9.26 1.66 13.09
CA ILE A 6 -10.13 2.25 12.06
C ILE A 6 -11.35 1.34 11.90
N GLY A 7 -12.41 1.62 12.67
CA GLY A 7 -13.51 0.72 13.00
C GLY A 7 -14.18 0.00 11.82
N GLU A 8 -14.63 0.71 10.77
CA GLU A 8 -15.26 0.05 9.62
C GLU A 8 -14.27 -0.74 8.77
N PHE A 9 -13.07 -0.22 8.59
CA PHE A 9 -12.03 -0.91 7.84
C PHE A 9 -11.56 -2.19 8.55
N ALA A 10 -11.37 -2.12 9.87
CA ALA A 10 -11.08 -3.30 10.68
C ALA A 10 -12.19 -4.36 10.59
N ARG A 11 -13.46 -3.93 10.54
CA ARG A 11 -14.61 -4.84 10.40
C ARG A 11 -14.59 -5.56 9.04
N VAL A 12 -14.31 -4.87 7.94
CA VAL A 12 -14.19 -5.46 6.59
C VAL A 12 -13.07 -6.50 6.55
N LEU A 13 -11.97 -6.27 7.27
CA LEU A 13 -10.84 -7.20 7.37
C LEU A 13 -11.03 -8.30 8.44
N GLY A 14 -12.22 -8.40 9.03
CA GLY A 14 -12.51 -9.42 10.04
C GLY A 14 -11.76 -9.20 11.36
N GLY A 15 -11.56 -7.95 11.76
CA GLY A 15 -10.96 -7.54 13.03
C GLY A 15 -9.45 -7.29 12.99
N GLY A 16 -8.85 -7.19 11.82
CA GLY A 16 -7.43 -6.85 11.66
C GLY A 16 -6.75 -7.52 10.48
N ILE A 17 -5.50 -7.12 10.24
CA ILE A 17 -4.71 -7.60 9.10
C ILE A 17 -4.12 -8.98 9.41
N VAL A 18 -4.26 -9.91 8.49
CA VAL A 18 -3.66 -11.24 8.59
C VAL A 18 -2.22 -11.16 8.06
N PRO A 19 -1.20 -11.58 8.84
CA PRO A 19 0.16 -11.69 8.32
C PRO A 19 0.23 -12.56 7.06
N GLY A 20 1.00 -12.12 6.07
CA GLY A 20 1.11 -12.83 4.78
C GLY A 20 -0.08 -12.67 3.86
N SER A 21 -1.08 -11.84 4.21
CA SER A 21 -2.21 -11.55 3.31
C SER A 21 -1.88 -10.44 2.33
N ILE A 22 -2.51 -10.52 1.16
CA ILE A 22 -2.50 -9.46 0.16
C ILE A 22 -3.92 -8.94 -0.06
N VAL A 23 -4.09 -7.64 0.11
CA VAL A 23 -5.39 -6.95 0.07
C VAL A 23 -5.39 -5.91 -1.03
N LEU A 24 -6.42 -5.90 -1.86
CA LEU A 24 -6.62 -4.88 -2.88
C LEU A 24 -7.60 -3.81 -2.37
N VAL A 25 -7.17 -2.56 -2.43
CA VAL A 25 -8.02 -1.40 -2.13
C VAL A 25 -8.33 -0.69 -3.44
N GLY A 26 -9.46 -1.07 -4.03
CA GLY A 26 -9.93 -0.55 -5.32
C GLY A 26 -10.92 0.60 -5.16
N GLY A 27 -10.99 1.47 -6.16
CA GLY A 27 -11.97 2.56 -6.22
C GLY A 27 -11.56 3.66 -7.18
N ASP A 28 -12.49 4.61 -7.43
CA ASP A 28 -12.24 5.74 -8.32
C ASP A 28 -11.08 6.63 -7.84
N PRO A 29 -10.35 7.30 -8.75
CA PRO A 29 -9.37 8.30 -8.37
C PRO A 29 -9.99 9.39 -7.49
N GLY A 30 -9.25 9.86 -6.47
CA GLY A 30 -9.71 10.95 -5.59
C GLY A 30 -10.70 10.56 -4.49
N ILE A 31 -11.14 9.30 -4.39
CA ILE A 31 -12.10 8.85 -3.35
C ILE A 31 -11.49 8.74 -1.94
N GLY A 32 -10.18 8.93 -1.80
CA GLY A 32 -9.53 8.90 -0.49
C GLY A 32 -8.77 7.61 -0.15
N LYS A 33 -8.57 6.68 -1.10
CA LYS A 33 -7.83 5.42 -0.87
C LYS A 33 -6.45 5.63 -0.26
N SER A 34 -5.64 6.47 -0.89
CA SER A 34 -4.27 6.78 -0.43
C SER A 34 -4.25 7.42 0.95
N THR A 35 -5.26 8.25 1.26
CA THR A 35 -5.42 8.87 2.58
C THR A 35 -5.76 7.82 3.64
N LEU A 36 -6.72 6.95 3.36
CA LEU A 36 -7.09 5.84 4.25
C LEU A 36 -5.88 4.92 4.50
N MET A 37 -5.17 4.54 3.45
CA MET A 37 -4.00 3.65 3.57
C MET A 37 -2.85 4.32 4.32
N LEU A 38 -2.67 5.63 4.18
CA LEU A 38 -1.69 6.36 4.98
C LEU A 38 -2.07 6.39 6.47
N GLN A 39 -3.36 6.55 6.81
CA GLN A 39 -3.82 6.43 8.20
C GLN A 39 -3.55 5.04 8.78
N VAL A 40 -3.87 3.98 8.03
CA VAL A 40 -3.57 2.59 8.43
C VAL A 40 -2.07 2.40 8.63
N ALA A 41 -1.25 2.89 7.68
CA ALA A 41 0.20 2.79 7.76
C ALA A 41 0.76 3.50 9.00
N MET A 42 0.28 4.71 9.30
CA MET A 42 0.69 5.48 10.47
C MET A 42 0.31 4.81 11.79
N GLU A 43 -0.89 4.23 11.86
CA GLU A 43 -1.35 3.50 13.04
C GLU A 43 -0.45 2.29 13.32
N LEU A 44 -0.23 1.45 12.31
CA LEU A 44 0.58 0.23 12.45
C LEU A 44 2.07 0.52 12.64
N ALA A 45 2.58 1.61 12.08
CA ALA A 45 3.97 2.02 12.22
C ALA A 45 4.37 2.38 13.67
N ARG A 46 3.41 2.54 14.56
CA ARG A 46 3.66 2.68 16.01
C ARG A 46 4.08 1.36 16.67
N GLY A 47 3.75 0.22 16.04
CA GLY A 47 4.04 -1.12 16.55
C GLY A 47 5.09 -1.90 15.77
N GLY A 48 5.58 -1.35 14.64
CA GLY A 48 6.59 -2.02 13.81
C GLY A 48 6.87 -1.28 12.51
N THR A 49 7.70 -1.86 11.67
CA THR A 49 8.11 -1.24 10.41
C THR A 49 7.02 -1.38 9.35
N VAL A 50 6.61 -0.26 8.78
CA VAL A 50 5.68 -0.17 7.65
C VAL A 50 6.38 0.53 6.49
N LEU A 51 6.38 -0.09 5.32
CA LEU A 51 6.92 0.50 4.10
C LEU A 51 5.77 1.02 3.23
N TYR A 52 5.70 2.33 3.04
CA TYR A 52 4.75 2.98 2.16
C TYR A 52 5.46 3.41 0.88
N VAL A 53 5.10 2.78 -0.23
CA VAL A 53 5.68 3.03 -1.55
C VAL A 53 4.66 3.76 -2.41
N SER A 54 5.06 4.91 -2.97
CA SER A 54 4.23 5.66 -3.92
C SER A 54 4.92 5.81 -5.27
N GLY A 55 4.18 5.48 -6.34
CA GLY A 55 4.58 5.80 -7.71
C GLY A 55 3.93 7.08 -8.26
N GLU A 56 3.05 7.72 -7.47
CA GLU A 56 2.26 8.86 -7.94
C GLU A 56 2.60 10.17 -7.24
N GLU A 57 2.95 10.09 -5.96
CA GLU A 57 3.22 11.28 -5.13
C GLU A 57 4.65 11.28 -4.61
N SER A 58 5.21 12.49 -4.48
CA SER A 58 6.52 12.68 -3.85
C SER A 58 6.45 12.44 -2.33
N GLU A 59 7.59 12.08 -1.73
CA GLU A 59 7.70 11.95 -0.27
C GLU A 59 7.21 13.19 0.48
N ARG A 60 7.50 14.37 -0.06
CA ARG A 60 7.07 15.64 0.53
C ARG A 60 5.55 15.77 0.58
N GLN A 61 4.86 15.37 -0.49
CA GLN A 61 3.39 15.39 -0.53
C GLN A 61 2.79 14.41 0.48
N ILE A 62 3.35 13.21 0.57
CA ILE A 62 2.91 12.20 1.53
C ILE A 62 3.15 12.68 2.96
N LYS A 63 4.33 13.23 3.27
CA LYS A 63 4.64 13.82 4.59
C LYS A 63 3.68 14.94 4.96
N MET A 64 3.38 15.84 4.03
CA MET A 64 2.42 16.94 4.30
C MET A 64 1.02 16.39 4.59
N ARG A 65 0.59 15.35 3.88
CA ARG A 65 -0.70 14.68 4.14
C ARG A 65 -0.69 13.99 5.51
N ALA A 66 0.36 13.27 5.85
CA ALA A 66 0.52 12.63 7.15
C ALA A 66 0.43 13.63 8.31
N LEU A 67 1.15 14.75 8.22
CA LEU A 67 1.10 15.81 9.23
C LEU A 67 -0.29 16.43 9.35
N ARG A 68 -1.04 16.58 8.26
CA ARG A 68 -2.43 17.05 8.29
C ARG A 68 -3.33 16.08 9.04
N LEU A 69 -3.18 14.77 8.79
CA LEU A 69 -3.95 13.73 9.46
C LEU A 69 -3.66 13.70 10.96
N LEU A 70 -2.41 13.87 11.37
CA LEU A 70 -2.04 13.94 12.78
C LEU A 70 -2.71 15.13 13.48
N ARG A 71 -2.76 16.31 12.85
CA ARG A 71 -3.43 17.51 13.41
C ARG A 71 -4.93 17.33 13.52
N GLN A 72 -5.57 16.60 12.63
CA GLN A 72 -7.02 16.36 12.67
C GLN A 72 -7.43 15.38 13.77
N ASN A 73 -6.56 14.42 14.10
CA ASN A 73 -6.83 13.37 15.08
C ASN A 73 -6.36 13.72 16.51
N GLY A 74 -5.39 14.62 16.64
CA GLY A 74 -4.88 15.09 17.92
C GLY A 74 -5.44 16.48 18.21
N GLY A 75 -6.49 16.59 19.00
CA GLY A 75 -6.91 17.90 19.51
C GLY A 75 -5.70 18.66 20.10
N ASP A 76 -5.78 19.95 20.24
CA ASP A 76 -4.88 21.03 20.68
C ASP A 76 -3.66 20.73 21.61
N THR A 77 -3.28 19.47 21.75
CA THR A 77 -2.20 18.99 22.62
C THR A 77 -1.02 18.44 21.82
N GLY A 78 -0.17 19.35 21.35
CA GLY A 78 1.20 19.03 20.93
C GLY A 78 1.29 18.17 19.65
N ALA A 79 2.08 18.61 18.68
CA ALA A 79 2.33 17.91 17.42
C ALA A 79 2.75 16.44 17.67
N GLU A 80 1.86 15.49 17.45
CA GLU A 80 2.28 14.10 17.32
C GLU A 80 3.27 14.02 16.16
N ALA A 81 4.45 13.49 16.42
CA ALA A 81 5.46 13.25 15.40
C ALA A 81 5.02 12.07 14.52
N MET A 82 5.47 12.06 13.27
CA MET A 82 5.31 10.88 12.42
C MET A 82 5.92 9.65 13.12
N PRO A 83 5.24 8.50 13.07
CA PRO A 83 5.78 7.28 13.65
C PRO A 83 7.13 6.91 13.02
N GLU A 84 8.13 6.60 13.86
CA GLU A 84 9.48 6.22 13.40
C GLU A 84 9.46 4.96 12.52
N GLY A 85 8.51 4.07 12.75
CA GLY A 85 8.34 2.85 11.96
C GLY A 85 7.77 3.08 10.55
N LEU A 86 7.31 4.29 10.21
CA LEU A 86 6.80 4.61 8.88
C LEU A 86 7.93 5.03 7.95
N LEU A 87 8.24 4.16 6.98
CA LEU A 87 9.22 4.42 5.93
C LEU A 87 8.49 4.77 4.63
N LEU A 88 8.88 5.90 4.03
CA LEU A 88 8.30 6.40 2.78
C LEU A 88 9.31 6.24 1.65
N VAL A 89 8.88 5.65 0.53
CA VAL A 89 9.69 5.48 -0.68
C VAL A 89 8.89 5.94 -1.88
N THR A 90 9.52 6.70 -2.75
CA THR A 90 8.98 7.05 -4.07
C THR A 90 9.68 6.21 -5.12
N GLU A 91 8.99 5.18 -5.64
CA GLU A 91 9.55 4.23 -6.59
C GLU A 91 8.44 3.54 -7.40
N THR A 92 8.77 3.18 -8.64
CA THR A 92 7.86 2.46 -9.56
C THR A 92 8.45 1.13 -10.04
N SER A 93 9.77 0.94 -10.01
CA SER A 93 10.39 -0.34 -10.33
C SER A 93 10.18 -1.35 -9.20
N LEU A 94 9.49 -2.46 -9.48
CA LEU A 94 9.28 -3.52 -8.49
C LEU A 94 10.60 -4.11 -8.02
N SER A 95 11.60 -4.25 -8.90
CA SER A 95 12.92 -4.78 -8.53
C SER A 95 13.55 -3.95 -7.41
N VAL A 96 13.52 -2.62 -7.51
CA VAL A 96 14.02 -1.70 -6.47
C VAL A 96 13.15 -1.74 -5.21
N ILE A 97 11.83 -1.83 -5.37
CA ILE A 97 10.90 -1.98 -4.24
C ILE A 97 11.21 -3.26 -3.45
N LEU A 98 11.50 -4.37 -4.13
CA LEU A 98 11.87 -5.65 -3.49
C LEU A 98 13.20 -5.54 -2.72
N GLU A 99 14.17 -4.77 -3.21
CA GLU A 99 15.41 -4.48 -2.48
C GLU A 99 15.12 -3.71 -1.18
N HIS A 100 14.27 -2.69 -1.23
CA HIS A 100 13.84 -1.97 -0.03
C HIS A 100 13.12 -2.88 0.96
N ILE A 101 12.19 -3.74 0.50
CA ILE A 101 11.50 -4.70 1.36
C ILE A 101 12.51 -5.63 2.05
N SER A 102 13.47 -6.15 1.30
CA SER A 102 14.53 -7.02 1.84
C SER A 102 15.40 -6.32 2.88
N ALA A 103 15.71 -5.03 2.66
CA ALA A 103 16.56 -4.26 3.57
C ALA A 103 15.88 -3.94 4.90
N VAL A 104 14.56 -3.65 4.90
CA VAL A 104 13.86 -3.16 6.10
C VAL A 104 12.94 -4.20 6.74
N ASN A 105 12.65 -5.30 6.04
CA ASN A 105 11.79 -6.40 6.47
C ASN A 105 10.49 -5.91 7.13
N PRO A 106 9.61 -5.19 6.40
CA PRO A 106 8.44 -4.56 6.98
C PRO A 106 7.38 -5.61 7.34
N MET A 107 6.59 -5.34 8.38
CA MET A 107 5.40 -6.13 8.68
C MET A 107 4.23 -5.83 7.75
N LEU A 108 4.23 -4.64 7.16
CA LEU A 108 3.23 -4.18 6.19
C LEU A 108 3.90 -3.41 5.05
N LEU A 109 3.52 -3.76 3.82
CA LEU A 109 3.75 -2.97 2.62
C LEU A 109 2.45 -2.28 2.20
N VAL A 110 2.50 -0.99 1.90
CA VAL A 110 1.45 -0.27 1.17
C VAL A 110 2.03 0.17 -0.16
N LEU A 111 1.41 -0.23 -1.27
CA LEU A 111 1.83 0.11 -2.63
C LEU A 111 0.77 0.98 -3.32
N ASP A 112 1.12 2.22 -3.61
CA ASP A 112 0.25 3.23 -4.21
C ASP A 112 0.87 3.77 -5.52
N SER A 113 0.50 3.23 -6.67
CA SER A 113 -0.50 2.22 -6.99
C SER A 113 0.12 1.01 -7.67
N ILE A 114 -0.64 -0.09 -7.76
CA ILE A 114 -0.20 -1.26 -8.52
C ILE A 114 -0.07 -0.94 -10.02
N GLN A 115 -0.86 -0.02 -10.55
CA GLN A 115 -0.80 0.37 -11.95
C GLN A 115 0.43 1.19 -12.33
N THR A 116 1.07 1.87 -11.39
CA THR A 116 2.33 2.61 -11.63
C THR A 116 3.56 1.74 -11.46
N THR A 117 3.41 0.57 -10.87
CA THR A 117 4.50 -0.37 -10.60
C THR A 117 4.76 -1.27 -11.81
N TYR A 118 6.02 -1.53 -12.10
CA TYR A 118 6.42 -2.36 -13.23
C TYR A 118 7.65 -3.21 -12.93
N LEU A 119 7.78 -4.31 -13.69
CA LEU A 119 8.96 -5.16 -13.75
C LEU A 119 9.78 -4.75 -14.99
N PRO A 120 11.04 -4.31 -14.85
CA PRO A 120 11.87 -3.85 -15.98
C PRO A 120 12.12 -4.93 -17.04
N GLU A 121 12.11 -6.20 -16.67
CA GLU A 121 12.32 -7.34 -17.55
C GLU A 121 11.13 -7.64 -18.50
N LEU A 122 9.97 -7.06 -18.25
CA LEU A 122 8.80 -7.20 -19.13
C LEU A 122 8.74 -6.04 -20.13
N GLU A 123 8.48 -6.37 -21.39
CA GLU A 123 8.41 -5.36 -22.45
C GLU A 123 7.14 -4.48 -22.40
N SER A 124 6.09 -4.96 -21.70
CA SER A 124 4.83 -4.24 -21.57
C SER A 124 4.94 -3.02 -20.66
N SER A 125 4.12 -2.01 -20.91
CA SER A 125 4.08 -0.78 -20.13
C SER A 125 3.48 -0.98 -18.75
N ALA A 126 3.87 -0.14 -17.78
CA ALA A 126 3.21 -0.04 -16.47
C ALA A 126 1.69 0.14 -16.64
N GLY A 127 0.90 -0.49 -15.80
CA GLY A 127 -0.56 -0.46 -15.88
C GLY A 127 -1.18 -1.45 -16.86
N SER A 128 -0.41 -2.09 -17.73
CA SER A 128 -0.91 -3.18 -18.58
C SER A 128 -1.33 -4.39 -17.75
N VAL A 129 -2.23 -5.22 -18.28
CA VAL A 129 -2.67 -6.47 -17.62
C VAL A 129 -1.49 -7.34 -17.21
N THR A 130 -0.52 -7.52 -18.10
CA THR A 130 0.68 -8.34 -17.84
C THR A 130 1.49 -7.78 -16.67
N GLN A 131 1.81 -6.49 -16.66
CA GLN A 131 2.58 -5.87 -15.60
C GLN A 131 1.85 -5.93 -14.25
N VAL A 132 0.57 -5.57 -14.22
CA VAL A 132 -0.22 -5.56 -12.99
C VAL A 132 -0.32 -6.97 -12.39
N ARG A 133 -0.57 -8.00 -13.21
CA ARG A 133 -0.63 -9.39 -12.75
C ARG A 133 0.70 -9.90 -12.23
N GLU A 134 1.78 -9.70 -12.99
CA GLU A 134 3.11 -10.16 -12.61
C GLU A 134 3.62 -9.46 -11.33
N CYS A 135 3.46 -8.15 -11.22
CA CYS A 135 3.82 -7.42 -10.01
C CYS A 135 3.05 -7.92 -8.79
N ALA A 136 1.73 -8.08 -8.92
CA ALA A 136 0.90 -8.58 -7.82
C ALA A 136 1.25 -10.04 -7.45
N SER A 137 1.54 -10.89 -8.42
CA SER A 137 1.94 -12.29 -8.17
C SER A 137 3.27 -12.37 -7.42
N ARG A 138 4.28 -11.57 -7.79
CA ARG A 138 5.56 -11.48 -7.08
C ARG A 138 5.38 -11.02 -5.64
N LEU A 139 4.57 -10.00 -5.43
CA LEU A 139 4.27 -9.49 -4.08
C LEU A 139 3.50 -10.52 -3.24
N ARG A 140 2.58 -11.29 -3.86
CA ARG A 140 1.88 -12.37 -3.16
C ARG A 140 2.81 -13.47 -2.70
N GLU A 141 3.70 -13.93 -3.55
CA GLU A 141 4.71 -14.94 -3.19
C GLU A 141 5.56 -14.47 -2.02
N LEU A 142 6.04 -13.22 -2.08
CA LEU A 142 6.83 -12.62 -1.02
C LEU A 142 6.03 -12.48 0.28
N ALA A 143 4.79 -11.99 0.21
CA ALA A 143 3.93 -11.88 1.38
C ALA A 143 3.71 -13.23 2.07
N LYS A 144 3.39 -14.27 1.29
CA LYS A 144 3.18 -15.63 1.83
C LYS A 144 4.44 -16.22 2.45
N SER A 145 5.61 -16.00 1.86
CA SER A 145 6.88 -16.58 2.35
C SER A 145 7.46 -15.83 3.56
N SER A 146 7.32 -14.49 3.61
CA SER A 146 7.89 -13.66 4.67
C SER A 146 6.95 -13.39 5.85
N GLY A 147 5.64 -13.60 5.67
CA GLY A 147 4.62 -13.19 6.62
C GLY A 147 4.28 -11.68 6.57
N MET A 148 4.91 -10.91 5.68
CA MET A 148 4.57 -9.51 5.42
C MET A 148 3.14 -9.41 4.89
N ALA A 149 2.32 -8.52 5.44
CA ALA A 149 1.05 -8.17 4.81
C ALA A 149 1.28 -7.13 3.71
N ALA A 150 0.45 -7.13 2.66
CA ALA A 150 0.54 -6.16 1.58
C ALA A 150 -0.83 -5.57 1.23
N PHE A 151 -0.90 -4.23 1.17
CA PHE A 151 -2.02 -3.49 0.62
C PHE A 151 -1.64 -2.92 -0.75
N LEU A 152 -2.39 -3.31 -1.77
CA LEU A 152 -2.25 -2.79 -3.12
C LEU A 152 -3.38 -1.79 -3.38
N ILE A 153 -3.04 -0.54 -3.66
CA ILE A 153 -4.02 0.44 -4.11
C ILE A 153 -4.18 0.30 -5.62
N GLY A 154 -5.44 0.17 -6.06
CA GLY A 154 -5.81 0.07 -7.46
C GLY A 154 -6.85 1.12 -7.86
N HIS A 155 -6.68 1.75 -9.02
CA HIS A 155 -7.66 2.64 -9.59
C HIS A 155 -8.61 1.87 -10.50
N VAL A 156 -9.92 2.12 -10.35
CA VAL A 156 -10.91 1.62 -11.31
C VAL A 156 -10.86 2.52 -12.54
N THR A 157 -10.64 1.92 -13.70
CA THR A 157 -10.64 2.64 -14.97
C THR A 157 -11.90 2.32 -15.75
N LYS A 158 -12.54 3.36 -16.28
CA LYS A 158 -13.74 3.23 -17.12
C LYS A 158 -13.42 2.80 -18.55
N GLU A 159 -12.16 2.94 -18.95
CA GLU A 159 -11.70 2.64 -20.31
C GLU A 159 -10.53 1.66 -20.28
N GLY A 160 -10.60 0.59 -21.07
CA GLY A 160 -9.79 -0.64 -21.04
C GLY A 160 -8.29 -0.55 -21.36
N ALA A 161 -7.65 0.63 -21.26
CA ALA A 161 -6.21 0.78 -21.50
C ALA A 161 -5.34 0.44 -20.28
N ILE A 162 -5.88 0.58 -19.07
CA ILE A 162 -5.18 0.26 -17.79
C ILE A 162 -5.91 -0.89 -17.11
N ALA A 163 -5.17 -1.87 -16.63
CA ALA A 163 -5.73 -3.02 -15.93
C ALA A 163 -6.44 -2.59 -14.65
N GLY A 164 -7.73 -2.87 -14.58
CA GLY A 164 -8.56 -2.60 -13.41
C GLY A 164 -8.44 -3.70 -12.34
N PRO A 165 -9.10 -3.50 -11.18
CA PRO A 165 -9.07 -4.44 -10.04
C PRO A 165 -9.47 -5.88 -10.37
N ARG A 166 -10.35 -6.10 -11.35
CA ARG A 166 -10.79 -7.44 -11.77
C ARG A 166 -9.65 -8.37 -12.20
N VAL A 167 -8.57 -7.80 -12.71
CA VAL A 167 -7.37 -8.58 -13.10
C VAL A 167 -6.73 -9.27 -11.91
N LEU A 168 -6.95 -8.77 -10.70
CA LEU A 168 -6.33 -9.21 -9.46
C LEU A 168 -7.23 -10.09 -8.59
N GLU A 169 -8.51 -10.30 -8.94
CA GLU A 169 -9.50 -11.04 -8.14
C GLU A 169 -9.02 -12.45 -7.68
N HIS A 170 -8.19 -13.11 -8.49
CA HIS A 170 -7.64 -14.43 -8.16
C HIS A 170 -6.25 -14.39 -7.49
N ILE A 171 -5.67 -13.21 -7.35
CA ILE A 171 -4.34 -13.02 -6.78
C ILE A 171 -4.42 -12.53 -5.35
N VAL A 172 -5.38 -11.66 -5.05
CA VAL A 172 -5.55 -11.08 -3.72
C VAL A 172 -6.42 -11.96 -2.81
N ASP A 173 -6.24 -11.81 -1.51
CA ASP A 173 -7.03 -12.54 -0.51
C ASP A 173 -8.34 -11.80 -0.16
N THR A 174 -8.37 -10.46 -0.39
CA THR A 174 -9.53 -9.58 -0.11
C THR A 174 -9.48 -8.38 -1.04
#